data_9677a0601c6992da7653cfbd3ef44902
#
_entry.id   9677a0601c6992da7653cfbd3ef44902
#
_cell.length_a   1.000
_cell.length_b   1.000
_cell.length_c   1.000
_cell.angle_alpha   90.00
_cell.angle_beta   90.00
_cell.angle_gamma   90.00
#
_symmetry.space_group_name_H-M   'P 1'
#
loop_
_entity.id
_entity.type
_entity.pdbx_description
1 polymer ?
#
loop_
_entity_poly.entity_id
_entity_poly.type
_entity_poly.pdbx_seq_one_letter_code
_entity_poly.pdbx_strand_id
1 'polypeptide(L)'
;TVQNTLITIALRGITVLPRMRIYLDMNRPMSIAAATNAQKTNQNVFLVAQKDPSVENPGQEQLEQFGVIAQVKQIIKGPEDSFRVLVTGLQSAKLESIEEYVPNLIARVTVFESEKSDEQEILADDLDKEDQEKEIEEEAKIRVLKDLIEQYCRVQPKASRELANLLLQHMNIGGFCALIACNLPMKQQERQKYLAAYPDEEKRYEFILEWLSNETLVERFRAEYQSKVKNALDKQ
;
A
#
# COMPACT_ATOMS: atom_id res chain seq x y z
N THR A 1 -2.61 -9.46 17.64
CA THR A 1 -2.04 -10.22 16.49
C THR A 1 -2.65 -11.62 16.46
N VAL A 2 -3.16 -12.03 15.32
CA VAL A 2 -3.80 -13.33 15.10
C VAL A 2 -3.03 -14.08 14.02
N GLN A 3 -2.80 -15.37 14.23
CA GLN A 3 -2.21 -16.24 13.20
C GLN A 3 -3.30 -16.85 12.33
N ASN A 4 -3.13 -16.77 11.03
CA ASN A 4 -4.01 -17.35 10.03
C ASN A 4 -3.23 -18.18 9.02
N THR A 5 -3.89 -19.17 8.44
CA THR A 5 -3.37 -19.97 7.32
C THR A 5 -4.21 -19.65 6.08
N LEU A 6 -3.57 -19.15 5.04
CA LEU A 6 -4.26 -18.60 3.86
C LEU A 6 -3.66 -19.09 2.55
N ILE A 7 -4.51 -19.26 1.55
CA ILE A 7 -4.07 -19.40 0.16
C ILE A 7 -3.28 -18.15 -0.21
N THR A 8 -2.10 -18.36 -0.78
CA THR A 8 -1.12 -17.31 -1.03
C THR A 8 -0.86 -17.17 -2.53
N ILE A 9 -0.78 -15.94 -2.98
CA ILE A 9 -0.41 -15.59 -4.34
C ILE A 9 0.88 -14.78 -4.31
N ALA A 10 1.92 -15.28 -4.94
CA ALA A 10 3.18 -14.57 -5.11
C ALA A 10 3.05 -13.56 -6.26
N LEU A 11 3.37 -12.30 -5.99
CA LEU A 11 3.27 -11.20 -6.93
C LEU A 11 4.63 -10.86 -7.54
N ARG A 12 4.63 -10.50 -8.82
CA ARG A 12 5.83 -10.08 -9.56
C ARG A 12 5.79 -8.59 -9.85
N GLY A 13 6.79 -7.87 -9.38
CA GLY A 13 6.98 -6.45 -9.71
C GLY A 13 6.01 -5.48 -9.04
N ILE A 14 5.18 -5.95 -8.12
CA ILE A 14 4.20 -5.12 -7.41
C ILE A 14 4.05 -5.53 -5.96
N THR A 15 3.84 -4.55 -5.10
CA THR A 15 3.41 -4.71 -3.69
C THR A 15 2.05 -4.05 -3.53
N VAL A 16 1.08 -4.83 -3.05
CA VAL A 16 -0.26 -4.34 -2.72
C VAL A 16 -0.28 -3.89 -1.27
N LEU A 17 -0.90 -2.75 -1.00
CA LEU A 17 -1.06 -2.18 0.33
C LEU A 17 -2.49 -2.39 0.85
N PRO A 18 -2.71 -2.35 2.18
CA PRO A 18 -4.05 -2.24 2.74
C PRO A 18 -4.80 -1.03 2.15
N ARG A 19 -6.11 -1.15 1.97
CA ARG A 19 -7.00 -0.19 1.31
C ARG A 19 -6.77 0.02 -0.19
N MET A 20 -5.72 -0.55 -0.77
CA MET A 20 -5.47 -0.48 -2.20
C MET A 20 -6.47 -1.36 -2.96
N ARG A 21 -7.05 -0.79 -4.01
CA ARG A 21 -7.89 -1.50 -4.97
C ARG A 21 -7.24 -1.46 -6.34
N ILE A 22 -6.84 -2.62 -6.83
CA ILE A 22 -5.99 -2.71 -8.03
C ILE A 22 -6.31 -3.96 -8.84
N TYR A 23 -6.14 -3.84 -10.16
CA TYR A 23 -6.12 -4.97 -11.08
C TYR A 23 -4.72 -5.56 -11.15
N LEU A 24 -4.62 -6.87 -10.97
CA LEU A 24 -3.39 -7.64 -11.11
C LEU A 24 -3.48 -8.50 -12.37
N ASP A 25 -2.47 -8.44 -13.22
CA ASP A 25 -2.37 -9.32 -14.38
C ASP A 25 -1.72 -10.63 -13.95
N MET A 26 -2.41 -11.75 -14.15
CA MET A 26 -1.97 -13.09 -13.76
C MET A 26 -1.91 -14.02 -14.99
N ASN A 27 -0.79 -14.68 -15.17
CA ASN A 27 -0.59 -15.65 -16.25
C ASN A 27 -0.14 -17.02 -15.75
N ARG A 28 0.23 -17.15 -14.47
CA ARG A 28 0.61 -18.44 -13.87
C ARG A 28 -0.63 -19.24 -13.49
N PRO A 29 -0.74 -20.51 -13.94
CA PRO A 29 -1.91 -21.35 -13.63
C PRO A 29 -2.21 -21.46 -12.13
N MET A 30 -1.17 -21.57 -11.30
CA MET A 30 -1.32 -21.65 -9.84
C MET A 30 -1.95 -20.39 -9.26
N SER A 31 -1.50 -19.20 -9.69
CA SER A 31 -2.06 -17.91 -9.23
C SER A 31 -3.50 -17.74 -9.67
N ILE A 32 -3.82 -18.11 -10.90
CA ILE A 32 -5.18 -18.03 -11.45
C ILE A 32 -6.10 -19.00 -10.71
N ALA A 33 -5.68 -20.22 -10.45
CA ALA A 33 -6.44 -21.22 -9.69
C ALA A 33 -6.71 -20.74 -8.25
N ALA A 34 -5.69 -20.18 -7.59
CA ALA A 34 -5.81 -19.63 -6.25
C ALA A 34 -6.83 -18.48 -6.20
N ALA A 35 -6.74 -17.53 -7.13
CA ALA A 35 -7.67 -16.39 -7.22
C ALA A 35 -9.09 -16.86 -7.50
N THR A 36 -9.27 -17.78 -8.43
CA THR A 36 -10.58 -18.35 -8.80
C THR A 36 -11.22 -19.08 -7.62
N ASN A 37 -10.44 -19.89 -6.91
CA ASN A 37 -10.93 -20.61 -5.73
C ASN A 37 -11.36 -19.62 -4.63
N ALA A 38 -10.52 -18.63 -4.34
CA ALA A 38 -10.81 -17.62 -3.34
C ALA A 38 -12.09 -16.83 -3.66
N GLN A 39 -12.29 -16.47 -4.92
CA GLN A 39 -13.53 -15.78 -5.35
C GLN A 39 -14.77 -16.66 -5.16
N LYS A 40 -14.70 -17.92 -5.59
CA LYS A 40 -15.84 -18.86 -5.48
C LYS A 40 -16.22 -19.16 -4.04
N THR A 41 -15.24 -19.27 -3.17
CA THR A 41 -15.45 -19.58 -1.74
C THR A 41 -15.63 -18.35 -0.88
N ASN A 42 -15.51 -17.15 -1.45
CA ASN A 42 -15.51 -15.86 -0.74
C ASN A 42 -14.48 -15.82 0.41
N GLN A 43 -13.33 -16.43 0.18
CA GLN A 43 -12.21 -16.44 1.13
C GLN A 43 -11.18 -15.38 0.77
N ASN A 44 -10.51 -14.86 1.78
CA ASN A 44 -9.38 -13.96 1.59
C ASN A 44 -8.15 -14.74 1.13
N VAL A 45 -7.24 -14.05 0.45
CA VAL A 45 -5.93 -14.53 0.04
C VAL A 45 -4.83 -13.70 0.69
N PHE A 46 -3.65 -14.30 0.83
CA PHE A 46 -2.45 -13.56 1.18
C PHE A 46 -1.66 -13.22 -0.08
N LEU A 47 -1.46 -11.94 -0.34
CA LEU A 47 -0.68 -11.42 -1.45
C LEU A 47 0.69 -11.00 -0.94
N VAL A 48 1.73 -11.59 -1.48
CA VAL A 48 3.12 -11.32 -1.10
C VAL A 48 3.99 -11.16 -2.33
N ALA A 49 4.83 -10.13 -2.36
CA ALA A 49 5.72 -9.86 -3.48
C ALA A 49 6.92 -10.82 -3.49
N GLN A 50 7.34 -11.20 -4.69
CA GLN A 50 8.62 -11.87 -4.89
C GLN A 50 9.77 -10.87 -4.80
N LYS A 51 10.89 -11.28 -4.18
CA LYS A 51 12.13 -10.50 -4.19
C LYS A 51 12.73 -10.41 -5.59
N ASP A 52 12.70 -11.52 -6.32
CA ASP A 52 13.09 -11.61 -7.72
C ASP A 52 11.90 -12.03 -8.59
N PRO A 53 11.40 -11.13 -9.46
CA PRO A 53 10.26 -11.41 -10.33
C PRO A 53 10.51 -12.54 -11.38
N SER A 54 11.76 -12.87 -11.66
CA SER A 54 12.12 -13.88 -12.67
C SER A 54 11.92 -15.31 -12.19
N VAL A 55 11.82 -15.54 -10.89
CA VAL A 55 11.64 -16.88 -10.32
C VAL A 55 10.22 -17.37 -10.57
N GLU A 56 10.09 -18.54 -11.22
CA GLU A 56 8.77 -19.10 -11.54
C GLU A 56 8.05 -19.69 -10.33
N ASN A 57 8.77 -20.48 -9.54
CA ASN A 57 8.24 -21.15 -8.35
C ASN A 57 9.02 -20.69 -7.12
N PRO A 58 8.67 -19.56 -6.52
CA PRO A 58 9.42 -19.02 -5.40
C PRO A 58 9.22 -19.88 -4.14
N GLY A 59 10.35 -20.19 -3.49
CA GLY A 59 10.34 -20.68 -2.11
C GLY A 59 10.16 -19.54 -1.11
N GLN A 60 10.01 -19.88 0.17
CA GLN A 60 9.79 -18.88 1.22
C GLN A 60 10.87 -17.79 1.25
N GLU A 61 12.14 -18.15 1.08
CA GLU A 61 13.26 -17.19 1.11
C GLU A 61 13.24 -16.18 -0.05
N GLN A 62 12.53 -16.51 -1.12
CA GLN A 62 12.37 -15.67 -2.32
C GLN A 62 11.15 -14.75 -2.26
N LEU A 63 10.35 -14.86 -1.20
CA LEU A 63 9.22 -14.00 -0.92
C LEU A 63 9.60 -12.90 0.08
N GLU A 64 8.94 -11.77 -0.04
CA GLU A 64 9.07 -10.70 0.94
C GLU A 64 8.47 -11.13 2.29
N GLN A 65 8.94 -10.51 3.37
CA GLN A 65 8.49 -10.87 4.71
C GLN A 65 7.08 -10.35 5.03
N PHE A 66 6.70 -9.23 4.43
CA PHE A 66 5.40 -8.61 4.65
C PHE A 66 4.57 -8.63 3.37
N GLY A 67 3.29 -8.91 3.55
CA GLY A 67 2.30 -8.91 2.51
C GLY A 67 0.97 -8.36 3.00
N VAL A 68 -0.07 -8.57 2.23
CA VAL A 68 -1.41 -8.08 2.54
C VAL A 68 -2.44 -9.20 2.40
N ILE A 69 -3.36 -9.25 3.35
CA ILE A 69 -4.58 -10.04 3.20
C ILE A 69 -5.52 -9.24 2.30
N ALA A 70 -6.02 -9.88 1.27
CA ALA A 70 -6.85 -9.24 0.26
C ALA A 70 -8.06 -10.08 -0.09
N GLN A 71 -9.08 -9.40 -0.60
CA GLN A 71 -10.27 -10.02 -1.16
C GLN A 71 -10.23 -9.94 -2.68
N VAL A 72 -10.49 -11.06 -3.35
CA VAL A 72 -10.68 -11.12 -4.81
C VAL A 72 -12.09 -10.66 -5.13
N LYS A 73 -12.23 -9.57 -5.87
CA LYS A 73 -13.52 -8.95 -6.21
C LYS A 73 -14.03 -9.39 -7.58
N GLN A 74 -13.14 -9.46 -8.58
CA GLN A 74 -13.51 -9.74 -9.95
C GLN A 74 -12.36 -10.41 -10.69
N ILE A 75 -12.69 -11.34 -11.58
CA ILE A 75 -11.74 -11.98 -12.49
C ILE A 75 -12.23 -11.80 -13.91
N ILE A 76 -11.39 -11.22 -14.77
CA ILE A 76 -11.67 -10.97 -16.18
C ILE A 76 -10.65 -11.74 -17.00
N LYS A 77 -11.12 -12.55 -17.96
CA LYS A 77 -10.22 -13.24 -18.89
C LYS A 77 -9.61 -12.23 -19.87
N GLY A 78 -8.29 -12.22 -19.95
CA GLY A 78 -7.50 -11.45 -20.89
C GLY A 78 -7.08 -12.28 -22.13
N PRO A 79 -6.25 -11.69 -23.01
CA PRO A 79 -5.66 -12.40 -24.14
C PRO A 79 -4.62 -13.45 -23.66
N GLU A 80 -4.36 -14.46 -24.52
CA GLU A 80 -3.28 -15.44 -24.34
C GLU A 80 -3.31 -16.15 -22.96
N ASP A 81 -4.50 -16.60 -22.53
CA ASP A 81 -4.72 -17.27 -21.23
C ASP A 81 -4.27 -16.47 -19.99
N SER A 82 -4.12 -15.17 -20.13
CA SER A 82 -3.95 -14.27 -19.00
C SER A 82 -5.29 -13.93 -18.35
N PHE A 83 -5.23 -13.53 -17.08
CA PHE A 83 -6.38 -13.07 -16.33
C PHE A 83 -6.05 -11.75 -15.62
N ARG A 84 -7.03 -10.88 -15.61
CA ARG A 84 -6.98 -9.63 -14.86
C ARG A 84 -7.85 -9.77 -13.63
N VAL A 85 -7.25 -9.68 -12.46
CA VAL A 85 -7.89 -9.94 -11.17
C VAL A 85 -7.97 -8.66 -10.36
N LEU A 86 -9.18 -8.22 -10.04
CA LEU A 86 -9.41 -7.07 -9.15
C LEU A 86 -9.33 -7.55 -7.71
N VAL A 87 -8.42 -6.97 -6.95
CA VAL A 87 -8.24 -7.23 -5.52
C VAL A 87 -8.39 -5.96 -4.69
N THR A 88 -8.83 -6.14 -3.46
CA THR A 88 -8.84 -5.08 -2.45
C THR A 88 -8.00 -5.54 -1.26
N GLY A 89 -6.95 -4.80 -0.94
CA GLY A 89 -6.13 -5.01 0.25
C GLY A 89 -6.92 -4.69 1.51
N LEU A 90 -6.87 -5.56 2.50
CA LEU A 90 -7.60 -5.42 3.76
C LEU A 90 -6.68 -5.12 4.93
N GLN A 91 -5.74 -6.02 5.22
CA GLN A 91 -4.86 -5.95 6.38
C GLN A 91 -3.45 -6.36 6.02
N SER A 92 -2.47 -5.71 6.63
CA SER A 92 -1.08 -6.17 6.53
C SER A 92 -0.87 -7.44 7.34
N ALA A 93 0.03 -8.28 6.86
CA ALA A 93 0.41 -9.50 7.54
C ALA A 93 1.87 -9.85 7.30
N LYS A 94 2.49 -10.49 8.28
CA LYS A 94 3.85 -10.99 8.20
C LYS A 94 3.82 -12.47 7.84
N LEU A 95 4.61 -12.85 6.83
CA LEU A 95 4.83 -14.24 6.46
C LEU A 95 5.67 -14.93 7.53
N GLU A 96 5.12 -15.98 8.13
CA GLU A 96 5.85 -16.80 9.11
C GLU A 96 6.44 -18.05 8.44
N SER A 97 5.62 -18.81 7.71
CA SER A 97 6.05 -20.00 6.99
C SER A 97 5.16 -20.30 5.80
N ILE A 98 5.74 -20.97 4.79
CA ILE A 98 4.97 -21.65 3.75
C ILE A 98 4.72 -23.07 4.20
N GLU A 99 3.45 -23.43 4.35
CA GLU A 99 3.02 -24.74 4.83
C GLU A 99 2.86 -25.74 3.67
N GLU A 100 2.39 -25.28 2.53
CA GLU A 100 2.17 -26.07 1.32
C GLU A 100 2.59 -25.31 0.08
N TYR A 101 3.11 -26.04 -0.92
CA TYR A 101 3.52 -25.48 -2.20
C TYR A 101 2.64 -25.99 -3.37
N VAL A 102 1.98 -27.12 -3.22
CA VAL A 102 1.20 -27.78 -4.27
C VAL A 102 -0.10 -28.30 -3.65
N PRO A 103 -1.28 -28.12 -4.27
CA PRO A 103 -1.53 -27.50 -5.57
C PRO A 103 -1.47 -25.96 -5.54
N ASN A 104 -1.51 -25.35 -4.36
CA ASN A 104 -1.43 -23.90 -4.15
C ASN A 104 -0.42 -23.60 -3.05
N LEU A 105 0.15 -22.40 -3.09
CA LEU A 105 0.89 -21.88 -1.96
C LEU A 105 -0.08 -21.64 -0.79
N ILE A 106 0.25 -22.18 0.36
CA ILE A 106 -0.48 -21.92 1.61
C ILE A 106 0.53 -21.40 2.61
N ALA A 107 0.28 -20.20 3.12
CA ALA A 107 1.13 -19.55 4.09
C ALA A 107 0.47 -19.45 5.45
N ARG A 108 1.27 -19.62 6.49
CA ARG A 108 0.95 -19.17 7.85
C ARG A 108 1.43 -17.74 7.97
N VAL A 109 0.52 -16.86 8.37
CA VAL A 109 0.79 -15.43 8.50
C VAL A 109 0.36 -14.93 9.87
N THR A 110 1.08 -13.93 10.39
CA THR A 110 0.67 -13.15 11.54
C THR A 110 -0.02 -11.89 11.05
N VAL A 111 -1.30 -11.75 11.36
CA VAL A 111 -2.13 -10.61 10.95
C VAL A 111 -1.99 -9.51 11.99
N PHE A 112 -1.73 -8.30 11.54
CA PHE A 112 -1.77 -7.12 12.40
C PHE A 112 -3.20 -6.60 12.49
N GLU A 113 -3.56 -6.05 13.64
CA GLU A 113 -4.88 -5.47 13.84
C GLU A 113 -5.13 -4.40 12.79
N SER A 114 -6.37 -4.36 12.29
CA SER A 114 -6.80 -3.27 11.43
C SER A 114 -6.68 -1.95 12.17
N GLU A 115 -6.38 -0.89 11.43
CA GLU A 115 -6.47 0.47 11.95
C GLU A 115 -7.80 0.65 12.70
N LYS A 116 -7.76 1.44 13.78
CA LYS A 116 -8.99 1.82 14.48
C LYS A 116 -9.97 2.34 13.42
N SER A 117 -11.19 1.81 13.43
CA SER A 117 -12.21 2.30 12.52
C SER A 117 -12.40 3.80 12.76
N ASP A 118 -12.49 4.58 11.68
CA ASP A 118 -12.76 6.03 11.73
C ASP A 118 -14.10 6.35 12.46
N GLU A 119 -14.90 5.32 12.80
CA GLU A 119 -16.21 5.42 13.45
C GLU A 119 -16.17 5.45 14.99
N GLN A 120 -15.03 5.35 15.63
CA GLN A 120 -14.94 5.60 17.07
C GLN A 120 -14.81 7.11 17.33
N GLU A 121 -15.87 7.87 17.02
CA GLU A 121 -16.16 9.11 17.73
C GLU A 121 -16.41 8.77 19.20
N ILE A 122 -15.37 8.87 20.01
CA ILE A 122 -15.54 8.95 21.46
C ILE A 122 -16.25 10.27 21.71
N LEU A 123 -17.45 10.18 22.28
CA LEU A 123 -18.19 11.38 22.68
C LEU A 123 -17.27 12.25 23.57
N ALA A 124 -17.03 13.47 23.16
CA ALA A 124 -16.01 14.39 23.67
C ALA A 124 -16.12 14.78 25.17
N ASP A 125 -17.14 14.30 25.87
CA ASP A 125 -17.44 14.75 27.23
C ASP A 125 -16.70 13.97 28.35
N ASP A 126 -15.97 12.87 28.02
CA ASP A 126 -15.31 12.01 29.03
C ASP A 126 -13.80 11.77 28.78
N LEU A 127 -13.16 12.57 27.89
CA LEU A 127 -11.73 12.44 27.64
C LEU A 127 -10.92 13.02 28.80
N ASP A 128 -9.95 12.25 29.32
CA ASP A 128 -8.97 12.77 30.25
C ASP A 128 -7.95 13.70 29.54
N LYS A 129 -7.10 14.37 30.29
CA LYS A 129 -6.12 15.29 29.73
C LYS A 129 -5.12 14.64 28.79
N GLU A 130 -4.77 13.41 29.04
CA GLU A 130 -3.80 12.64 28.24
C GLU A 130 -4.40 12.30 26.88
N ASP A 131 -5.67 11.94 26.81
CA ASP A 131 -6.37 11.67 25.56
C ASP A 131 -6.58 12.94 24.73
N GLN A 132 -6.85 14.09 25.38
CA GLN A 132 -6.93 15.39 24.72
C GLN A 132 -5.58 15.81 24.09
N GLU A 133 -4.46 15.56 24.79
CA GLU A 133 -3.12 15.85 24.24
C GLU A 133 -2.80 14.96 23.03
N LYS A 134 -3.20 13.69 23.03
CA LYS A 134 -3.05 12.77 21.90
C LYS A 134 -3.86 13.21 20.68
N GLU A 135 -5.10 13.67 20.86
CA GLU A 135 -5.93 14.20 19.78
C GLU A 135 -5.31 15.45 19.14
N ILE A 136 -4.78 16.37 19.96
CA ILE A 136 -4.10 17.58 19.49
C ILE A 136 -2.82 17.21 18.70
N GLU A 137 -2.05 16.24 19.20
CA GLU A 137 -0.86 15.75 18.51
C GLU A 137 -1.22 15.13 17.15
N GLU A 138 -2.25 14.30 17.11
CA GLU A 138 -2.75 13.67 15.88
C GLU A 138 -3.21 14.71 14.85
N GLU A 139 -3.97 15.72 15.29
CA GLU A 139 -4.39 16.81 14.42
C GLU A 139 -3.18 17.59 13.87
N ALA A 140 -2.16 17.83 14.69
CA ALA A 140 -0.94 18.50 14.25
C ALA A 140 -0.20 17.66 13.18
N LYS A 141 -0.09 16.35 13.36
CA LYS A 141 0.49 15.42 12.38
C LYS A 141 -0.27 15.46 11.05
N ILE A 142 -1.59 15.43 11.09
CA ILE A 142 -2.44 15.50 9.88
C ILE A 142 -2.23 16.83 9.16
N ARG A 143 -2.17 17.97 9.87
CA ARG A 143 -1.91 19.28 9.26
C ARG A 143 -0.56 19.33 8.55
N VAL A 144 0.50 18.78 9.16
CA VAL A 144 1.83 18.70 8.56
C VAL A 144 1.78 17.88 7.26
N LEU A 145 1.09 16.72 7.25
CA LEU A 145 0.93 15.94 6.04
C LEU A 145 0.16 16.67 4.94
N LYS A 146 -0.90 17.38 5.30
CA LYS A 146 -1.68 18.19 4.34
C LYS A 146 -0.82 19.27 3.69
N ASP A 147 -0.01 19.97 4.47
CA ASP A 147 0.92 21.00 3.97
C ASP A 147 1.95 20.39 3.00
N LEU A 148 2.49 19.20 3.32
CA LEU A 148 3.43 18.50 2.45
C LEU A 148 2.77 18.02 1.15
N ILE A 149 1.53 17.53 1.21
CA ILE A 149 0.76 17.15 0.02
C ILE A 149 0.54 18.36 -0.88
N GLU A 150 0.19 19.51 -0.32
CA GLU A 150 0.04 20.75 -1.10
C GLU A 150 1.35 21.15 -1.78
N GLN A 151 2.48 21.06 -1.08
CA GLN A 151 3.80 21.35 -1.64
C GLN A 151 4.14 20.39 -2.77
N TYR A 152 3.89 19.10 -2.58
CA TYR A 152 4.10 18.08 -3.60
C TYR A 152 3.23 18.33 -4.85
N CYS A 153 1.95 18.65 -4.67
CA CYS A 153 1.03 18.96 -5.76
C CYS A 153 1.46 20.19 -6.59
N ARG A 154 2.14 21.15 -5.99
CA ARG A 154 2.66 22.33 -6.71
C ARG A 154 3.79 21.96 -7.67
N VAL A 155 4.63 20.99 -7.31
CA VAL A 155 5.75 20.54 -8.15
C VAL A 155 5.38 19.38 -9.07
N GLN A 156 4.28 18.65 -8.77
CA GLN A 156 3.79 17.51 -9.52
C GLN A 156 2.30 17.66 -9.88
N PRO A 157 1.98 18.51 -10.90
CA PRO A 157 0.58 18.84 -11.21
C PRO A 157 -0.28 17.64 -11.66
N LYS A 158 0.34 16.56 -12.17
CA LYS A 158 -0.39 15.34 -12.57
C LYS A 158 -0.98 14.59 -11.39
N ALA A 159 -0.34 14.65 -10.23
CA ALA A 159 -0.81 14.03 -9.00
C ALA A 159 -1.88 14.87 -8.27
N SER A 160 -2.04 16.13 -8.64
CA SER A 160 -2.82 17.10 -7.87
C SER A 160 -4.30 16.76 -7.76
N ARG A 161 -4.91 16.14 -8.77
CA ARG A 161 -6.36 15.82 -8.74
C ARG A 161 -6.71 14.72 -7.77
N GLU A 162 -5.90 13.67 -7.75
CA GLU A 162 -6.15 12.52 -6.88
C GLU A 162 -5.83 12.86 -5.42
N LEU A 163 -4.71 13.56 -5.18
CA LEU A 163 -4.29 13.95 -3.84
C LEU A 163 -5.07 15.12 -3.25
N ALA A 164 -5.57 16.03 -4.07
CA ALA A 164 -6.39 17.15 -3.57
C ALA A 164 -7.65 16.70 -2.83
N ASN A 165 -8.25 15.59 -3.26
CA ASN A 165 -9.41 15.02 -2.59
C ASN A 165 -9.08 14.50 -1.18
N LEU A 166 -7.82 14.09 -0.94
CA LEU A 166 -7.38 13.63 0.37
C LEU A 166 -7.35 14.76 1.40
N LEU A 167 -7.08 16.00 0.96
CA LEU A 167 -7.03 17.17 1.85
C LEU A 167 -8.38 17.47 2.50
N LEU A 168 -9.47 17.02 1.88
CA LEU A 168 -10.83 17.22 2.34
C LEU A 168 -11.35 16.12 3.27
N GLN A 169 -10.59 15.01 3.39
CA GLN A 169 -11.04 13.88 4.20
C GLN A 169 -10.72 14.09 5.67
N HIS A 170 -11.66 13.68 6.51
CA HIS A 170 -11.50 13.59 7.97
C HIS A 170 -11.31 12.12 8.32
N MET A 171 -10.16 11.79 8.88
CA MET A 171 -9.84 10.44 9.35
C MET A 171 -8.67 10.48 10.31
N ASN A 172 -8.47 9.41 11.05
CA ASN A 172 -7.33 9.27 11.94
C ASN A 172 -6.00 9.23 11.15
N ILE A 173 -4.89 9.46 11.83
CA ILE A 173 -3.57 9.56 11.20
C ILE A 173 -3.17 8.27 10.46
N GLY A 174 -3.49 7.10 11.02
CA GLY A 174 -3.18 5.81 10.39
C GLY A 174 -3.90 5.63 9.06
N GLY A 175 -5.22 5.91 9.03
CA GLY A 175 -6.03 5.88 7.82
C GLY A 175 -5.58 6.93 6.80
N PHE A 176 -5.20 8.12 7.25
CA PHE A 176 -4.69 9.18 6.37
C PHE A 176 -3.36 8.79 5.71
N CYS A 177 -2.41 8.26 6.48
CA CYS A 177 -1.15 7.72 5.95
C CYS A 177 -1.39 6.59 4.94
N ALA A 178 -2.32 5.67 5.21
CA ALA A 178 -2.65 4.58 4.32
C ALA A 178 -3.21 5.07 2.98
N LEU A 179 -4.12 6.04 2.99
CA LEU A 179 -4.66 6.63 1.77
C LEU A 179 -3.60 7.40 0.97
N ILE A 180 -2.75 8.16 1.64
CA ILE A 180 -1.63 8.83 0.98
C ILE A 180 -0.75 7.80 0.28
N ALA A 181 -0.33 6.74 0.99
CA ALA A 181 0.52 5.69 0.44
C ALA A 181 -0.10 5.00 -0.78
N CYS A 182 -1.42 4.75 -0.78
CA CYS A 182 -2.13 4.18 -1.92
C CYS A 182 -2.16 5.08 -3.16
N ASN A 183 -2.09 6.41 -2.97
CA ASN A 183 -2.18 7.39 -4.06
C ASN A 183 -0.83 7.97 -4.49
N LEU A 184 0.26 7.69 -3.77
CA LEU A 184 1.60 8.12 -4.16
C LEU A 184 2.22 7.16 -5.18
N PRO A 185 3.00 7.66 -6.16
CA PRO A 185 3.67 6.84 -7.17
C PRO A 185 4.93 6.17 -6.61
N MET A 186 4.80 5.45 -5.50
CA MET A 186 5.89 4.71 -4.89
C MET A 186 6.32 3.52 -5.74
N LYS A 187 7.63 3.28 -5.80
CA LYS A 187 8.19 2.05 -6.37
C LYS A 187 7.85 0.85 -5.49
N GLN A 188 7.93 -0.36 -6.06
CA GLN A 188 7.65 -1.60 -5.32
C GLN A 188 8.43 -1.70 -4.01
N GLN A 189 9.72 -1.40 -4.02
CA GLN A 189 10.56 -1.48 -2.81
C GLN A 189 10.19 -0.44 -1.75
N GLU A 190 9.75 0.74 -2.17
CA GLU A 190 9.26 1.78 -1.25
C GLU A 190 7.93 1.36 -0.60
N ARG A 191 7.01 0.79 -1.39
CA ARG A 191 5.78 0.19 -0.86
C ARG A 191 6.06 -0.96 0.09
N GLN A 192 7.08 -1.78 -0.20
CA GLN A 192 7.48 -2.87 0.69
C GLN A 192 8.02 -2.35 2.02
N LYS A 193 8.80 -1.28 2.02
CA LYS A 193 9.28 -0.62 3.25
C LYS A 193 8.12 -0.04 4.06
N TYR A 194 7.16 0.61 3.39
CA TYR A 194 5.96 1.12 4.05
C TYR A 194 5.13 -0.02 4.67
N LEU A 195 4.97 -1.12 3.95
CA LEU A 195 4.24 -2.29 4.43
C LEU A 195 4.93 -2.95 5.64
N ALA A 196 6.26 -2.97 5.67
CA ALA A 196 7.02 -3.44 6.82
C ALA A 196 6.87 -2.52 8.06
N ALA A 197 6.62 -1.24 7.86
CA ALA A 197 6.34 -0.28 8.94
C ALA A 197 4.89 -0.36 9.45
N TYR A 198 4.01 -1.10 8.78
CA TYR A 198 2.57 -1.08 9.00
C TYR A 198 2.13 -1.40 10.45
N PRO A 199 2.79 -2.29 11.19
CA PRO A 199 2.44 -2.56 12.58
C PRO A 199 2.62 -1.37 13.55
N ASP A 200 3.39 -0.36 13.14
CA ASP A 200 3.76 0.79 13.96
C ASP A 200 3.30 2.09 13.25
N GLU A 201 2.27 2.70 13.81
CA GLU A 201 1.65 3.90 13.22
C GLU A 201 2.63 5.07 13.13
N GLU A 202 3.49 5.26 14.13
CA GLU A 202 4.50 6.33 14.12
C GLU A 202 5.53 6.12 13.01
N LYS A 203 5.99 4.90 12.81
CA LYS A 203 6.91 4.57 11.71
C LYS A 203 6.28 4.76 10.33
N ARG A 204 4.99 4.48 10.20
CA ARG A 204 4.26 4.77 8.95
C ARG A 204 4.20 6.27 8.69
N TYR A 205 3.90 7.04 9.72
CA TYR A 205 3.86 8.49 9.64
C TYR A 205 5.24 9.07 9.25
N GLU A 206 6.30 8.66 9.94
CA GLU A 206 7.67 9.05 9.63
C GLU A 206 8.06 8.70 8.20
N PHE A 207 7.72 7.50 7.73
CA PHE A 207 7.97 7.06 6.36
C PHE A 207 7.29 7.98 5.34
N ILE A 208 6.04 8.31 5.53
CA ILE A 208 5.29 9.20 4.62
C ILE A 208 5.87 10.61 4.62
N LEU A 209 6.23 11.15 5.78
CA LEU A 209 6.90 12.45 5.90
C LEU A 209 8.21 12.49 5.08
N GLU A 210 9.05 11.50 5.28
CA GLU A 210 10.34 11.40 4.60
C GLU A 210 10.15 11.25 3.09
N TRP A 211 9.26 10.34 2.67
CA TRP A 211 9.00 10.11 1.25
C TRP A 211 8.48 11.36 0.55
N LEU A 212 7.46 12.03 1.09
CA LEU A 212 6.89 13.25 0.52
C LEU A 212 7.91 14.38 0.46
N SER A 213 8.70 14.57 1.52
CA SER A 213 9.71 15.62 1.57
C SER A 213 10.81 15.39 0.52
N ASN A 214 11.30 14.17 0.41
CA ASN A 214 12.35 13.81 -0.55
C ASN A 214 11.85 13.91 -1.98
N GLU A 215 10.68 13.37 -2.28
CA GLU A 215 10.12 13.36 -3.63
C GLU A 215 9.76 14.78 -4.09
N THR A 216 9.26 15.63 -3.19
CA THR A 216 9.02 17.05 -3.48
C THR A 216 10.30 17.77 -3.89
N LEU A 217 11.42 17.49 -3.21
CA LEU A 217 12.73 18.05 -3.58
C LEU A 217 13.21 17.53 -4.94
N VAL A 218 13.08 16.23 -5.19
CA VAL A 218 13.46 15.60 -6.48
C VAL A 218 12.69 16.23 -7.63
N GLU A 219 11.37 16.35 -7.52
CA GLU A 219 10.53 16.92 -8.57
C GLU A 219 10.81 18.43 -8.79
N ARG A 220 11.10 19.17 -7.73
CA ARG A 220 11.51 20.57 -7.83
C ARG A 220 12.82 20.71 -8.62
N PHE A 221 13.84 19.96 -8.28
CA PHE A 221 15.12 20.01 -9.00
C PHE A 221 14.97 19.53 -10.45
N ARG A 222 14.16 18.49 -10.67
CA ARG A 222 13.84 18.01 -12.02
C ARG A 222 13.25 19.11 -12.89
N ALA A 223 12.27 19.84 -12.38
CA ALA A 223 11.65 20.97 -13.07
C ALA A 223 12.66 22.09 -13.37
N GLU A 224 13.53 22.43 -12.42
CA GLU A 224 14.58 23.42 -12.61
C GLU A 224 15.58 23.03 -13.73
N TYR A 225 16.03 21.77 -13.72
CA TYR A 225 16.96 21.28 -14.74
C TYR A 225 16.33 21.19 -16.13
N GLN A 226 15.07 20.75 -16.23
CA GLN A 226 14.33 20.74 -17.48
C GLN A 226 14.19 22.15 -18.07
N SER A 227 13.90 23.14 -17.24
CA SER A 227 13.85 24.55 -17.66
C SER A 227 15.21 25.06 -18.18
N LYS A 228 16.32 24.72 -17.52
CA LYS A 228 17.67 25.07 -17.97
C LYS A 228 18.01 24.45 -19.32
N VAL A 229 17.67 23.16 -19.53
CA VAL A 229 17.89 22.47 -20.80
C VAL A 229 17.10 23.14 -21.93
N LYS A 230 15.80 23.41 -21.68
CA LYS A 230 14.96 24.09 -22.68
C LYS A 230 15.53 25.45 -23.07
N ASN A 231 15.90 26.29 -22.09
CA ASN A 231 16.48 27.61 -22.33
C ASN A 231 17.84 27.54 -23.07
N ALA A 232 18.59 26.47 -22.91
CA ALA A 232 19.84 26.26 -23.61
C ALA A 232 19.61 25.87 -25.11
N LEU A 233 18.57 25.06 -25.37
CA LEU A 233 18.17 24.68 -26.73
C LEU A 233 17.55 25.85 -27.51
N ASP A 234 16.74 26.67 -26.86
CA ASP A 234 16.10 27.85 -27.50
C ASP A 234 17.07 28.98 -27.86
N LYS A 235 18.33 28.91 -27.38
CA LYS A 235 19.40 29.87 -27.67
C LYS A 235 20.33 29.45 -28.81
N GLN A 236 20.14 28.28 -29.40
CA GLN A 236 20.83 27.79 -30.60
C GLN A 236 20.00 28.00 -31.85
#